data_c3d3965dbb4bb1a014ef52739e14203a
#
_entry.id   c3d3965dbb4bb1a014ef52739e14203a
#
_cell.length_a   1.000
_cell.length_b   1.000
_cell.length_c   1.000
_cell.angle_alpha   90.00
_cell.angle_beta   90.00
_cell.angle_gamma   90.00
#
_symmetry.space_group_name_H-M   'P 1'
#
loop_
_entity.id
_entity.type
_entity.pdbx_description
1 polymer ?
#
loop_
_entity_poly.entity_id
_entity_poly.type
_entity_poly.pdbx_seq_one_letter_code
_entity_poly.pdbx_strand_id
1 'polypeptide(L)'
;MNLGLGRVCYTKIGVGSEGMNILYVENQERFAAVAVKTFLTEHAVTVVPSLVAARQALARGRFDLVLLDQDLDDGKGAELATELTARRQRPFILAASSHRAGNEALLQAGADGVCSKLQFQGVRAAIDRLFSTREAG
;
A
#
# COMPACT_ATOMS: atom_id res chain seq x y z
N MET A 1 17.03 -16.39 2.31
CA MET A 1 16.65 -16.25 3.71
C MET A 1 17.11 -14.92 4.27
N ASN A 2 16.33 -14.34 5.11
CA ASN A 2 16.62 -12.99 5.58
C ASN A 2 17.79 -12.92 6.56
N LEU A 3 18.04 -13.96 7.30
CA LEU A 3 19.13 -14.02 8.27
C LEU A 3 19.04 -12.95 9.37
N GLY A 4 17.87 -12.44 9.62
CA GLY A 4 17.69 -11.47 10.67
C GLY A 4 18.14 -10.07 10.33
N LEU A 5 18.38 -9.78 9.09
CA LEU A 5 18.91 -8.47 8.68
C LEU A 5 17.84 -7.43 8.46
N GLY A 6 16.68 -7.61 9.00
CA GLY A 6 15.63 -6.64 8.90
C GLY A 6 14.41 -7.17 8.17
N ARG A 7 13.56 -6.27 7.76
CA ARG A 7 12.28 -6.61 7.15
C ARG A 7 12.44 -6.88 5.68
N VAL A 8 11.63 -7.80 5.19
CA VAL A 8 11.61 -8.14 3.77
C VAL A 8 10.23 -7.83 3.24
N CYS A 9 10.17 -7.01 2.21
CA CYS A 9 8.91 -6.74 1.53
C CYS A 9 8.59 -7.90 0.61
N TYR A 10 7.30 -8.19 0.47
CA TYR A 10 6.87 -9.18 -0.51
C TYR A 10 7.14 -8.65 -1.91
N THR A 11 7.70 -9.50 -2.76
CA THR A 11 7.91 -9.16 -4.16
C THR A 11 7.55 -10.37 -5.00
N LYS A 12 7.14 -10.11 -6.22
CA LYS A 12 6.92 -11.16 -7.20
C LYS A 12 8.15 -11.26 -8.06
N ILE A 13 8.83 -12.37 -7.95
CA ILE A 13 10.09 -12.58 -8.67
C ILE A 13 9.81 -12.69 -10.15
N GLY A 14 10.52 -11.88 -10.95
CA GLY A 14 10.46 -11.95 -12.39
C GLY A 14 9.24 -11.34 -13.04
N VAL A 15 8.39 -10.68 -12.25
CA VAL A 15 7.12 -10.13 -12.76
C VAL A 15 7.09 -8.62 -12.76
N GLY A 16 8.03 -7.97 -12.09
CA GLY A 16 7.98 -6.52 -11.94
C GLY A 16 6.76 -6.11 -11.13
N SER A 17 6.10 -5.04 -11.57
CA SER A 17 4.98 -4.46 -10.83
C SER A 17 3.61 -4.89 -11.33
N GLU A 18 3.54 -5.78 -12.33
CA GLU A 18 2.25 -6.20 -12.88
C GLU A 18 1.70 -7.44 -12.19
N GLY A 19 0.37 -7.54 -12.17
CA GLY A 19 -0.28 -8.74 -11.65
C GLY A 19 -0.11 -8.95 -10.17
N MET A 20 -0.04 -7.87 -9.39
CA MET A 20 0.14 -7.96 -7.95
C MET A 20 -1.18 -8.09 -7.21
N ASN A 21 -1.09 -8.58 -5.97
CA ASN A 21 -2.20 -8.51 -5.04
C ASN A 21 -2.06 -7.24 -4.22
N ILE A 22 -3.05 -6.36 -4.36
CA ILE A 22 -3.03 -5.05 -3.71
C ILE A 22 -4.17 -4.95 -2.71
N LEU A 23 -3.87 -4.50 -1.51
CA LEU A 23 -4.87 -4.12 -0.52
C LEU A 23 -5.00 -2.60 -0.56
N TYR A 24 -6.19 -2.11 -0.86
CA TYR A 24 -6.45 -0.69 -0.94
C TYR A 24 -7.34 -0.27 0.22
N VAL A 25 -6.78 0.46 1.17
CA VAL A 25 -7.48 0.89 2.38
C VAL A 25 -7.97 2.32 2.15
N GLU A 26 -9.26 2.46 1.88
CA GLU A 26 -9.86 3.71 1.46
C GLU A 26 -11.34 3.71 1.83
N ASN A 27 -11.77 4.70 2.63
CA ASN A 27 -13.16 4.76 3.07
C ASN A 27 -14.10 5.45 2.07
N GLN A 28 -13.57 6.11 1.05
CA GLN A 28 -14.40 6.70 0.00
C GLN A 28 -14.59 5.70 -1.12
N GLU A 29 -15.68 4.96 -1.03
CA GLU A 29 -15.91 3.81 -1.89
C GLU A 29 -15.97 4.17 -3.37
N ARG A 30 -16.59 5.31 -3.71
CA ARG A 30 -16.69 5.72 -5.10
C ARG A 30 -15.32 6.05 -5.69
N PHE A 31 -14.51 6.74 -4.92
CA PHE A 31 -13.17 7.06 -5.37
C PHE A 31 -12.37 5.77 -5.59
N ALA A 32 -12.44 4.86 -4.64
CA ALA A 32 -11.70 3.60 -4.76
C ALA A 32 -12.14 2.80 -5.99
N ALA A 33 -13.44 2.72 -6.23
CA ALA A 33 -13.96 1.97 -7.37
C ALA A 33 -13.46 2.55 -8.70
N VAL A 34 -13.51 3.87 -8.83
CA VAL A 34 -13.04 4.53 -10.05
C VAL A 34 -11.53 4.37 -10.20
N ALA A 35 -10.79 4.52 -9.12
CA ALA A 35 -9.33 4.40 -9.14
C ALA A 35 -8.88 3.00 -9.58
N VAL A 36 -9.52 1.98 -9.03
CA VAL A 36 -9.21 0.60 -9.38
C VAL A 36 -9.49 0.34 -10.86
N LYS A 37 -10.68 0.74 -11.31
CA LYS A 37 -11.10 0.52 -12.68
C LYS A 37 -10.25 1.28 -13.69
N THR A 38 -9.77 2.45 -13.30
CA THR A 38 -9.05 3.33 -14.22
C THR A 38 -7.55 3.04 -14.23
N PHE A 39 -6.95 2.79 -13.07
CA PHE A 39 -5.49 2.80 -12.92
C PHE A 39 -4.88 1.47 -12.49
N LEU A 40 -5.68 0.53 -11.99
CA LEU A 40 -5.16 -0.68 -11.36
C LEU A 40 -5.71 -1.96 -11.99
N THR A 41 -6.12 -1.88 -13.25
CA THR A 41 -6.81 -2.99 -13.93
C THR A 41 -5.96 -4.24 -14.09
N GLU A 42 -4.64 -4.10 -14.07
CA GLU A 42 -3.73 -5.23 -14.25
C GLU A 42 -3.46 -5.99 -12.94
N HIS A 43 -4.04 -5.53 -11.84
CA HIS A 43 -3.77 -6.10 -10.52
C HIS A 43 -5.03 -6.70 -9.90
N ALA A 44 -4.85 -7.61 -8.95
CA ALA A 44 -5.94 -8.10 -8.12
C ALA A 44 -6.05 -7.19 -6.89
N VAL A 45 -7.09 -6.38 -6.84
CA VAL A 45 -7.22 -5.36 -5.79
C VAL A 45 -8.37 -5.72 -4.85
N THR A 46 -8.07 -5.71 -3.57
CA THR A 46 -9.07 -5.85 -2.51
C THR A 46 -9.23 -4.48 -1.86
N VAL A 47 -10.43 -3.91 -1.92
CA VAL A 47 -10.71 -2.61 -1.33
C VAL A 47 -11.40 -2.81 0.00
N VAL A 48 -10.88 -2.16 1.04
CA VAL A 48 -11.47 -2.22 2.40
C VAL A 48 -11.61 -0.80 2.94
N PRO A 49 -12.68 -0.54 3.74
CA PRO A 49 -12.97 0.84 4.13
C PRO A 49 -12.36 1.27 5.45
N SER A 50 -11.71 0.38 6.19
CA SER A 50 -11.34 0.68 7.58
C SER A 50 -10.10 -0.08 8.00
N LEU A 51 -9.54 0.32 9.14
CA LEU A 51 -8.40 -0.40 9.74
C LEU A 51 -8.79 -1.81 10.13
N VAL A 52 -9.97 -1.98 10.73
CA VAL A 52 -10.43 -3.30 11.13
C VAL A 52 -10.50 -4.25 9.92
N ALA A 53 -11.12 -3.77 8.84
CA ALA A 53 -11.24 -4.59 7.64
C ALA A 53 -9.87 -4.86 7.01
N ALA A 54 -8.97 -3.89 7.07
CA ALA A 54 -7.60 -4.07 6.57
C ALA A 54 -6.86 -5.14 7.36
N ARG A 55 -6.96 -5.11 8.69
CA ARG A 55 -6.31 -6.10 9.53
C ARG A 55 -6.86 -7.50 9.27
N GLN A 56 -8.17 -7.60 9.04
CA GLN A 56 -8.79 -8.89 8.72
C GLN A 56 -8.29 -9.42 7.38
N ALA A 57 -8.20 -8.55 6.38
CA ALA A 57 -7.72 -8.96 5.07
C ALA A 57 -6.25 -9.43 5.15
N LEU A 58 -5.43 -8.69 5.89
CA LEU A 58 -4.01 -9.03 6.04
C LEU A 58 -3.81 -10.34 6.81
N ALA A 59 -4.74 -10.68 7.70
CA ALA A 59 -4.68 -11.95 8.44
C ALA A 59 -5.06 -13.14 7.56
N ARG A 60 -5.84 -12.92 6.51
CA ARG A 60 -6.35 -14.00 5.66
C ARG A 60 -5.56 -14.22 4.40
N GLY A 61 -4.86 -13.21 3.93
CA GLY A 61 -4.19 -13.30 2.64
C GLY A 61 -2.90 -12.55 2.61
N ARG A 62 -2.17 -12.74 1.52
CA ARG A 62 -0.88 -12.11 1.32
C ARG A 62 -1.02 -11.04 0.24
N PHE A 63 -0.50 -9.87 0.52
CA PHE A 63 -0.53 -8.73 -0.40
C PHE A 63 0.89 -8.29 -0.71
N ASP A 64 1.09 -7.86 -1.95
CA ASP A 64 2.37 -7.33 -2.38
C ASP A 64 2.49 -5.85 -2.06
N LEU A 65 1.36 -5.16 -2.01
CA LEU A 65 1.31 -3.71 -1.84
C LEU A 65 0.06 -3.34 -1.06
N VAL A 66 0.20 -2.37 -0.16
CA VAL A 66 -0.93 -1.74 0.52
C VAL A 66 -0.97 -0.27 0.09
N LEU A 67 -2.06 0.12 -0.56
CA LEU A 67 -2.36 1.53 -0.81
C LEU A 67 -3.15 2.01 0.41
N LEU A 68 -2.66 3.05 1.07
CA LEU A 68 -3.13 3.35 2.42
C LEU A 68 -3.48 4.82 2.57
N ASP A 69 -4.76 5.10 2.83
CA ASP A 69 -5.22 6.43 3.19
C ASP A 69 -4.94 6.68 4.68
N GLN A 70 -4.87 7.95 5.05
CA GLN A 70 -4.59 8.34 6.44
C GLN A 70 -5.87 8.46 7.27
N ASP A 71 -6.90 9.09 6.72
CA ASP A 71 -8.10 9.40 7.50
C ASP A 71 -9.18 8.36 7.26
N LEU A 72 -9.25 7.41 8.17
CA LEU A 72 -10.22 6.33 8.11
C LEU A 72 -11.21 6.49 9.27
N ASP A 73 -12.37 5.85 9.15
CA ASP A 73 -13.43 6.05 10.14
C ASP A 73 -13.04 5.55 11.54
N ASP A 74 -12.20 4.53 11.60
CA ASP A 74 -11.83 3.91 12.87
C ASP A 74 -10.39 4.17 13.28
N GLY A 75 -9.74 5.15 12.66
CA GLY A 75 -8.40 5.55 13.09
C GLY A 75 -7.58 6.10 11.95
N LYS A 76 -6.28 6.18 12.18
CA LYS A 76 -5.35 6.73 11.20
C LYS A 76 -4.58 5.62 10.50
N GLY A 77 -4.39 5.79 9.19
CA GLY A 77 -3.63 4.82 8.42
C GLY A 77 -2.22 4.60 8.96
N ALA A 78 -1.62 5.63 9.55
CA ALA A 78 -0.30 5.52 10.15
C ALA A 78 -0.21 4.42 11.20
N GLU A 79 -1.32 4.12 11.88
CA GLU A 79 -1.35 3.01 12.84
C GLU A 79 -1.06 1.69 12.15
N LEU A 80 -1.70 1.48 11.01
CA LEU A 80 -1.50 0.25 10.25
C LEU A 80 -0.09 0.20 9.66
N ALA A 81 0.42 1.33 9.17
CA ALA A 81 1.77 1.39 8.64
C ALA A 81 2.78 0.99 9.72
N THR A 82 2.62 1.50 10.94
CA THR A 82 3.49 1.15 12.04
C THR A 82 3.44 -0.35 12.34
N GLU A 83 2.22 -0.92 12.36
CA GLU A 83 2.06 -2.35 12.59
C GLU A 83 2.75 -3.18 11.51
N LEU A 84 2.58 -2.79 10.26
CA LEU A 84 3.15 -3.53 9.15
C LEU A 84 4.68 -3.45 9.14
N THR A 85 5.24 -2.27 9.40
CA THR A 85 6.68 -2.11 9.38
C THR A 85 7.38 -2.83 10.52
N ALA A 86 6.64 -3.21 11.55
CA ALA A 86 7.18 -4.02 12.63
C ALA A 86 7.26 -5.50 12.27
N ARG A 87 6.61 -5.92 11.20
CA ARG A 87 6.63 -7.30 10.76
C ARG A 87 7.95 -7.63 10.07
N ARG A 88 8.36 -8.87 10.20
CA ARG A 88 9.56 -9.35 9.53
C ARG A 88 9.40 -9.37 8.03
N GLN A 89 8.24 -9.83 7.56
CA GLN A 89 7.87 -9.80 6.15
C GLN A 89 6.60 -8.98 6.02
N ARG A 90 6.60 -8.07 5.08
CA ARG A 90 5.48 -7.18 4.91
C ARG A 90 5.36 -6.71 3.47
N PRO A 91 4.16 -6.26 3.07
CA PRO A 91 4.01 -5.65 1.75
C PRO A 91 4.69 -4.29 1.70
N PHE A 92 4.94 -3.80 0.51
CA PHE A 92 5.22 -2.37 0.33
C PHE A 92 4.01 -1.57 0.75
N ILE A 93 4.24 -0.36 1.22
CA ILE A 93 3.16 0.56 1.61
C ILE A 93 3.30 1.84 0.82
N LEU A 94 2.24 2.20 0.10
CA LEU A 94 2.19 3.45 -0.67
C LEU A 94 1.13 4.34 -0.04
N ALA A 95 1.56 5.48 0.49
CA ALA A 95 0.65 6.45 1.10
C ALA A 95 -0.21 7.10 0.02
N ALA A 96 -1.50 7.21 0.27
CA ALA A 96 -2.45 7.73 -0.72
C ALA A 96 -3.48 8.62 -0.06
N SER A 97 -3.04 9.62 0.69
CA SER A 97 -3.89 10.61 1.31
C SER A 97 -4.08 11.80 0.38
N SER A 98 -5.21 12.49 0.49
CA SER A 98 -5.45 13.74 -0.23
C SER A 98 -4.77 14.93 0.45
N HIS A 99 -4.26 14.74 1.67
CA HIS A 99 -3.61 15.80 2.43
C HIS A 99 -2.12 15.54 2.57
N ARG A 100 -1.34 16.60 2.37
CA ARG A 100 0.10 16.50 2.51
C ARG A 100 0.52 16.00 3.89
N ALA A 101 -0.12 16.55 4.93
CA ALA A 101 0.18 16.15 6.30
C ALA A 101 -0.11 14.67 6.53
N GLY A 102 -1.18 14.15 5.92
CA GLY A 102 -1.51 12.74 6.00
C GLY A 102 -0.44 11.87 5.38
N ASN A 103 0.03 12.25 4.19
CA ASN A 103 1.09 11.51 3.52
C ASN A 103 2.40 11.56 4.30
N GLU A 104 2.71 12.71 4.91
CA GLU A 104 3.89 12.82 5.74
C GLU A 104 3.82 11.93 6.97
N ALA A 105 2.64 11.87 7.60
CA ALA A 105 2.45 10.99 8.74
C ALA A 105 2.63 9.52 8.37
N LEU A 106 2.14 9.14 7.20
CA LEU A 106 2.29 7.78 6.70
C LEU A 106 3.76 7.45 6.41
N LEU A 107 4.50 8.39 5.83
CA LEU A 107 5.92 8.20 5.59
C LEU A 107 6.69 8.04 6.90
N GLN A 108 6.38 8.86 7.90
CA GLN A 108 7.02 8.75 9.20
C GLN A 108 6.70 7.42 9.89
N ALA A 109 5.54 6.86 9.59
CA ALA A 109 5.15 5.57 10.14
C ALA A 109 5.74 4.39 9.39
N GLY A 110 6.47 4.66 8.29
CA GLY A 110 7.18 3.61 7.57
C GLY A 110 6.70 3.33 6.16
N ALA A 111 5.80 4.14 5.60
CA ALA A 111 5.40 3.96 4.22
C ALA A 111 6.61 4.12 3.30
N ASP A 112 6.61 3.35 2.22
CA ASP A 112 7.75 3.27 1.30
C ASP A 112 7.71 4.34 0.22
N GLY A 113 6.57 4.95 0.01
CA GLY A 113 6.42 6.01 -0.98
C GLY A 113 5.08 6.68 -0.85
N VAL A 114 4.84 7.65 -1.72
CA VAL A 114 3.60 8.44 -1.73
C VAL A 114 3.07 8.54 -3.16
N CYS A 115 1.76 8.34 -3.29
CA CYS A 115 1.03 8.77 -4.46
C CYS A 115 -0.20 9.51 -3.95
N SER A 116 -0.17 10.85 -3.99
CA SER A 116 -1.27 11.65 -3.49
C SER A 116 -2.58 11.23 -4.16
N LYS A 117 -3.64 11.17 -3.36
CA LYS A 117 -4.97 10.87 -3.86
C LYS A 117 -5.41 11.90 -4.92
N LEU A 118 -4.92 13.13 -4.80
CA LEU A 118 -5.23 14.20 -5.75
C LEU A 118 -4.53 14.04 -7.08
N GLN A 119 -3.51 13.19 -7.16
CA GLN A 119 -2.74 12.94 -8.37
C GLN A 119 -2.63 11.43 -8.61
N PHE A 120 -3.75 10.74 -8.45
CA PHE A 120 -3.73 9.28 -8.49
C PHE A 120 -3.42 8.72 -9.87
N GLN A 121 -3.48 9.54 -10.92
CA GLN A 121 -3.03 9.12 -12.25
C GLN A 121 -1.55 8.75 -12.25
N GLY A 122 -0.79 9.15 -11.24
CA GLY A 122 0.61 8.79 -11.11
C GLY A 122 0.86 7.48 -10.37
N VAL A 123 -0.18 6.73 -10.02
CA VAL A 123 -0.01 5.56 -9.18
C VAL A 123 0.82 4.46 -9.84
N ARG A 124 0.68 4.27 -11.15
CA ARG A 124 1.48 3.26 -11.85
C ARG A 124 2.97 3.55 -11.76
N ALA A 125 3.32 4.82 -11.98
CA ALA A 125 4.73 5.22 -11.90
C ALA A 125 5.25 5.07 -10.47
N ALA A 126 4.42 5.39 -9.48
CA ALA A 126 4.82 5.25 -8.08
C ALA A 126 5.06 3.78 -7.72
N ILE A 127 4.20 2.90 -8.19
CA ILE A 127 4.36 1.46 -7.95
C ILE A 127 5.63 0.96 -8.63
N ASP A 128 5.84 1.35 -9.88
CA ASP A 128 7.02 0.92 -10.62
C ASP A 128 8.30 1.35 -9.92
N ARG A 129 8.33 2.57 -9.39
CA ARG A 129 9.51 3.05 -8.68
C ARG A 129 9.82 2.20 -7.43
N LEU A 130 8.78 1.83 -6.68
CA LEU A 130 8.98 1.00 -5.49
C LEU A 130 9.62 -0.33 -5.84
N PHE A 131 9.09 -1.00 -6.86
CA PHE A 131 9.55 -2.34 -7.20
C PHE A 131 10.87 -2.32 -7.94
N SER A 132 11.11 -1.31 -8.77
CA SER A 132 12.39 -1.16 -9.44
C SER A 132 13.52 -0.88 -8.43
N THR A 133 13.26 -0.02 -7.46
CA THR A 133 14.24 0.29 -6.43
C THR A 133 14.57 -0.97 -5.63
N ARG A 134 13.56 -1.76 -5.31
CA ARG A 134 13.73 -3.00 -4.57
C ARG A 134 14.57 -3.99 -5.34
N GLU A 135 14.32 -4.11 -6.64
CA GLU A 135 15.05 -5.04 -7.49
C GLU A 135 16.49 -4.59 -7.73
N ALA A 136 16.70 -3.28 -7.83
CA ALA A 136 18.04 -2.73 -8.05
C ALA A 136 18.92 -2.83 -6.81
N GLY A 137 18.29 -2.80 -5.67
CA GLY A 137 19.03 -2.90 -4.41
C GLY A 137 19.33 -4.31 -4.05
#